data_6c9aadd481b6b0d27e10a148c1bf5fb8
#
_entry.id   6c9aadd481b6b0d27e10a148c1bf5fb8
#
_cell.length_a   1.000
_cell.length_b   1.000
_cell.length_c   1.000
_cell.angle_alpha   90.00
_cell.angle_beta   90.00
_cell.angle_gamma   90.00
#
_symmetry.space_group_name_H-M   'P 1'
#
loop_
_entity.id
_entity.type
_entity.pdbx_description
1 polymer ?
#
loop_
_entity_poly.entity_id
_entity_poly.type
_entity_poly.pdbx_seq_one_letter_code
_entity_poly.pdbx_strand_id
1 'polypeptide(L)'
;MKRPSWAALGACILALPLNALAVGAIAVDDEEGQKNPGYGFATGMETRKKAEAAALKECRASGNKNCKVAVWFEQCGAYAASSRHYGIGWGSSKRIAEAKAKEECDNSACRIIVS
;
A
#
# COMPACT_ATOMS: atom_id res chain seq x y z
N MET A 1 3.62 9.28 21.26
CA MET A 1 3.89 9.38 20.75
C MET A 1 4.04 9.25 20.24
N LYS A 2 3.96 9.16 20.26
CA LYS A 2 4.21 9.14 19.57
C LYS A 2 4.57 8.80 18.85
N ARG A 3 4.38 8.58 18.61
CA ARG A 3 4.72 8.34 17.68
C ARG A 3 4.92 7.98 16.98
N PRO A 4 4.92 7.87 16.98
CA PRO A 4 5.15 7.58 16.01
C PRO A 4 5.18 7.13 15.25
N SER A 5 5.01 7.03 15.23
CA SER A 5 5.20 6.76 14.34
C SER A 5 5.17 6.50 13.65
N TRP A 6 4.93 6.56 13.73
CA TRP A 6 4.96 6.58 12.85
C TRP A 6 5.37 6.37 12.04
N ALA A 7 5.34 6.31 12.15
CA ALA A 7 5.68 6.29 11.32
C ALA A 7 5.98 5.96 10.59
N ALA A 8 5.97 5.77 10.74
CA ALA A 8 6.19 5.66 9.94
C ALA A 8 6.14 5.33 9.36
N LEU A 9 5.79 5.18 9.90
CA LEU A 9 5.52 5.06 9.30
C LEU A 9 5.64 5.05 8.14
N GLY A 10 5.49 5.45 8.40
CA GLY A 10 5.43 5.71 7.00
C GLY A 10 6.51 5.01 6.28
N ALA A 11 6.18 4.22 5.58
CA ALA A 11 7.04 3.32 4.95
C ALA A 11 7.89 3.90 3.85
N CYS A 12 7.65 5.12 3.44
CA CYS A 12 8.37 5.71 2.32
C CYS A 12 9.57 6.48 2.82
N ILE A 13 10.57 5.76 3.18
CA ILE A 13 11.78 6.36 3.74
C ILE A 13 12.70 6.75 2.60
N LEU A 14 13.03 8.02 2.54
CA LEU A 14 13.79 8.52 1.40
C LEU A 14 15.30 8.45 1.59
N ALA A 15 15.77 8.46 2.80
CA ALA A 15 17.20 8.52 3.07
C ALA A 15 17.75 7.16 3.49
N LEU A 16 17.50 6.15 2.68
CA LEU A 16 17.95 4.81 2.99
C LEU A 16 19.40 4.60 2.64
N PRO A 17 20.13 3.81 3.43
CA PRO A 17 21.46 3.39 3.04
C PRO A 17 21.41 2.56 1.76
N LEU A 18 22.52 2.47 1.09
CA LEU A 18 22.58 1.78 -0.19
C LEU A 18 22.09 0.35 -0.16
N ASN A 19 22.30 -0.32 0.95
CA ASN A 19 21.91 -1.73 1.07
C ASN A 19 20.64 -1.94 1.88
N ALA A 20 19.90 -0.88 2.12
CA ALA A 20 18.67 -1.01 2.89
C ALA A 20 17.58 -1.68 2.05
N LEU A 21 16.80 -2.52 2.69
CA LEU A 21 15.69 -3.19 2.04
C LEU A 21 14.50 -2.24 2.02
N ALA A 22 13.89 -2.11 0.88
CA ALA A 22 12.82 -1.14 0.71
C ALA A 22 11.64 -1.67 -0.09
N VAL A 23 11.70 -2.91 -0.55
CA VAL A 23 10.62 -3.47 -1.36
C VAL A 23 9.39 -3.66 -0.50
N GLY A 24 8.27 -3.21 -1.02
CA GLY A 24 7.01 -3.34 -0.31
C GLY A 24 5.88 -3.80 -1.22
N ALA A 25 4.73 -4.07 -0.61
CA ALA A 25 3.54 -4.48 -1.34
C ALA A 25 2.30 -4.15 -0.53
N ILE A 26 1.20 -4.00 -1.24
CA ILE A 26 -0.12 -3.82 -0.65
C ILE A 26 -1.01 -4.91 -1.19
N ALA A 27 -1.69 -5.62 -0.29
CA ALA A 27 -2.70 -6.60 -0.65
C ALA A 27 -4.04 -6.07 -0.19
N VAL A 28 -5.08 -6.35 -0.96
CA VAL A 28 -6.41 -5.85 -0.63
C VAL A 28 -7.45 -6.95 -0.77
N ASP A 29 -8.52 -6.79 -0.05
CA ASP A 29 -9.73 -7.59 -0.18
C ASP A 29 -10.86 -6.62 -0.49
N ASP A 30 -11.26 -6.56 -1.74
CA ASP A 30 -12.31 -5.66 -2.17
C ASP A 30 -13.56 -6.41 -2.63
N GLU A 31 -13.69 -7.66 -2.23
CA GLU A 31 -14.81 -8.51 -2.66
C GLU A 31 -16.17 -7.98 -2.21
N GLU A 32 -16.21 -7.33 -1.07
CA GLU A 32 -17.46 -6.82 -0.55
C GLU A 32 -17.66 -5.35 -0.88
N GLY A 33 -16.97 -4.87 -1.88
CA GLY A 33 -17.06 -3.49 -2.31
C GLY A 33 -15.76 -2.76 -2.09
N GLN A 34 -15.57 -1.69 -2.84
CA GLN A 34 -14.30 -0.96 -2.81
C GLN A 34 -14.33 0.28 -1.95
N LYS A 35 -15.46 0.54 -1.29
CA LYS A 35 -15.57 1.72 -0.45
C LYS A 35 -14.63 1.63 0.75
N ASN A 36 -14.59 0.48 1.40
CA ASN A 36 -13.73 0.24 2.55
C ASN A 36 -13.08 -1.12 2.43
N PRO A 37 -12.15 -1.30 1.50
CA PRO A 37 -11.52 -2.61 1.34
C PRO A 37 -10.63 -2.92 2.52
N GLY A 38 -10.56 -4.20 2.86
CA GLY A 38 -9.55 -4.66 3.79
C GLY A 38 -8.20 -4.67 3.10
N TYR A 39 -7.14 -4.55 3.90
CA TYR A 39 -5.81 -4.53 3.28
C TYR A 39 -4.74 -5.05 4.20
N GLY A 40 -3.60 -5.35 3.61
CA GLY A 40 -2.36 -5.63 4.30
C GLY A 40 -1.24 -4.87 3.62
N PHE A 41 -0.27 -4.47 4.40
CA PHE A 41 0.81 -3.61 3.93
C PHE A 41 2.13 -4.14 4.47
N ALA A 42 3.11 -4.26 3.60
CA ALA A 42 4.44 -4.69 4.00
C ALA A 42 5.47 -3.84 3.31
N THR A 43 6.56 -3.58 4.01
CA THR A 43 7.65 -2.78 3.47
C THR A 43 8.96 -3.24 4.10
N GLY A 44 10.07 -2.75 3.57
CA GLY A 44 11.37 -3.11 4.10
C GLY A 44 11.77 -4.54 3.80
N MET A 45 11.22 -5.12 2.76
CA MET A 45 11.49 -6.50 2.42
C MET A 45 12.63 -6.61 1.42
N GLU A 46 13.21 -7.79 1.39
CA GLU A 46 14.36 -8.06 0.55
C GLU A 46 14.00 -8.22 -0.91
N THR A 47 12.85 -8.83 -1.18
CA THR A 47 12.42 -9.11 -2.53
C THR A 47 10.93 -8.83 -2.68
N ARG A 48 10.51 -8.70 -3.93
CA ARG A 48 9.10 -8.57 -4.27
C ARG A 48 8.28 -9.74 -3.71
N LYS A 49 8.80 -10.94 -3.89
CA LYS A 49 8.08 -12.14 -3.45
C LYS A 49 7.84 -12.12 -1.95
N LYS A 50 8.86 -11.75 -1.19
CA LYS A 50 8.71 -11.66 0.26
C LYS A 50 7.75 -10.55 0.66
N ALA A 51 7.80 -9.42 -0.03
CA ALA A 51 6.90 -8.31 0.25
C ALA A 51 5.46 -8.71 -0.02
N GLU A 52 5.21 -9.35 -1.15
CA GLU A 52 3.87 -9.78 -1.50
C GLU A 52 3.32 -10.80 -0.51
N ALA A 53 4.16 -11.76 -0.11
CA ALA A 53 3.73 -12.76 0.86
C ALA A 53 3.40 -12.12 2.20
N ALA A 54 4.21 -11.17 2.64
CA ALA A 54 3.97 -10.48 3.90
C ALA A 54 2.71 -9.64 3.86
N ALA A 55 2.46 -8.94 2.75
CA ALA A 55 1.25 -8.13 2.60
C ALA A 55 0.00 -9.00 2.63
N LEU A 56 0.05 -10.13 1.93
CA LEU A 56 -1.07 -11.07 1.94
C LEU A 56 -1.34 -11.61 3.34
N LYS A 57 -0.27 -11.94 4.06
CA LYS A 57 -0.40 -12.44 5.41
C LYS A 57 -1.06 -11.40 6.32
N GLU A 58 -0.62 -10.15 6.22
CA GLU A 58 -1.20 -9.07 7.00
C GLU A 58 -2.68 -8.86 6.66
N CYS A 59 -3.00 -8.91 5.39
CA CYS A 59 -4.37 -8.75 4.94
C CYS A 59 -5.26 -9.83 5.55
N ARG A 60 -4.81 -11.07 5.50
CA ARG A 60 -5.57 -12.18 6.07
C ARG A 60 -5.65 -12.11 7.59
N ALA A 61 -4.58 -11.68 8.23
CA ALA A 61 -4.55 -11.56 9.69
C ALA A 61 -5.54 -10.52 10.19
N SER A 62 -5.90 -9.57 9.33
CA SER A 62 -6.90 -8.55 9.66
C SER A 62 -8.34 -9.05 9.46
N GLY A 63 -8.51 -10.34 9.16
CA GLY A 63 -9.84 -10.92 9.02
C GLY A 63 -10.37 -10.98 7.62
N ASN A 64 -9.55 -10.67 6.63
CA ASN A 64 -9.99 -10.65 5.24
C ASN A 64 -9.74 -12.01 4.59
N LYS A 65 -10.68 -12.47 3.79
CA LYS A 65 -10.61 -13.80 3.20
C LYS A 65 -10.14 -13.84 1.76
N ASN A 66 -10.37 -12.79 1.03
CA ASN A 66 -10.11 -12.77 -0.40
C ASN A 66 -9.01 -11.78 -0.76
N CYS A 67 -7.90 -11.88 -0.05
CA CYS A 67 -6.79 -10.97 -0.24
C CYS A 67 -6.02 -11.27 -1.51
N LYS A 68 -5.65 -10.23 -2.23
CA LYS A 68 -4.83 -10.34 -3.43
C LYS A 68 -3.87 -9.17 -3.45
N VAL A 69 -2.72 -9.35 -4.07
CA VAL A 69 -1.76 -8.27 -4.19
C VAL A 69 -2.29 -7.23 -5.17
N ALA A 70 -2.33 -5.98 -4.73
CA ALA A 70 -2.76 -4.87 -5.57
C ALA A 70 -1.58 -4.17 -6.22
N VAL A 71 -0.50 -3.98 -5.48
CA VAL A 71 0.66 -3.28 -5.99
C VAL A 71 1.89 -3.71 -5.21
N TRP A 72 3.03 -3.75 -5.90
CA TRP A 72 4.32 -3.87 -5.22
C TRP A 72 5.16 -2.66 -5.64
N PHE A 73 6.14 -2.31 -4.85
CA PHE A 73 6.91 -1.10 -5.10
C PHE A 73 8.29 -1.22 -4.48
N GLU A 74 9.21 -0.38 -4.98
CA GLU A 74 10.57 -0.38 -4.48
C GLU A 74 10.83 0.72 -3.46
N GLN A 75 9.99 1.72 -3.42
CA GLN A 75 10.14 2.82 -2.48
C GLN A 75 8.81 3.10 -1.79
N CYS A 76 7.85 3.65 -2.51
CA CYS A 76 6.56 4.01 -1.93
C CYS A 76 5.44 3.51 -2.81
N GLY A 77 4.36 3.06 -2.19
CA GLY A 77 3.19 2.61 -2.90
C GLY A 77 1.93 3.12 -2.25
N ALA A 78 0.84 3.12 -3.01
CA ALA A 78 -0.44 3.61 -2.52
C ALA A 78 -1.59 2.89 -3.21
N TYR A 79 -2.69 2.79 -2.50
CA TYR A 79 -3.94 2.26 -3.03
C TYR A 79 -5.05 3.24 -2.69
N ALA A 80 -5.76 3.69 -3.71
CA ALA A 80 -6.87 4.61 -3.57
C ALA A 80 -8.15 3.92 -4.05
N ALA A 81 -9.27 4.26 -3.44
CA ALA A 81 -10.53 3.64 -3.83
C ALA A 81 -11.72 4.54 -3.52
N SER A 82 -12.77 4.32 -4.27
CA SER A 82 -14.10 4.82 -4.00
C SER A 82 -15.04 3.62 -4.04
N SER A 83 -16.34 3.86 -4.05
CA SER A 83 -17.30 2.76 -4.04
C SER A 83 -17.20 1.87 -5.29
N ARG A 84 -16.73 2.41 -6.40
CA ARG A 84 -16.70 1.68 -7.67
C ARG A 84 -15.38 1.73 -8.41
N HIS A 85 -14.45 2.52 -7.93
CA HIS A 85 -13.18 2.72 -8.63
C HIS A 85 -12.02 2.47 -7.68
N TYR A 86 -10.91 2.09 -8.25
CA TYR A 86 -9.68 2.00 -7.47
C TYR A 86 -8.51 2.39 -8.36
N GLY A 87 -7.40 2.72 -7.72
CA GLY A 87 -6.18 3.03 -8.43
C GLY A 87 -5.00 2.66 -7.58
N ILE A 88 -3.90 2.33 -8.23
CA ILE A 88 -2.66 2.03 -7.55
C ILE A 88 -1.61 3.02 -8.01
N GLY A 89 -0.65 3.29 -7.15
CA GLY A 89 0.44 4.18 -7.49
C GLY A 89 1.70 3.78 -6.78
N TRP A 90 2.81 4.18 -7.35
CA TRP A 90 4.11 3.98 -6.73
C TRP A 90 5.03 5.11 -7.18
N GLY A 91 6.07 5.31 -6.43
CA GLY A 91 7.01 6.37 -6.76
C GLY A 91 8.06 6.54 -5.70
N SER A 92 8.84 7.60 -5.84
CA SER A 92 9.96 7.86 -4.94
C SER A 92 9.55 8.54 -3.64
N SER A 93 8.30 8.97 -3.53
CA SER A 93 7.79 9.53 -2.30
C SER A 93 6.35 9.12 -2.09
N LYS A 94 5.89 9.22 -0.84
CA LYS A 94 4.52 8.92 -0.51
C LYS A 94 3.56 9.80 -1.29
N ARG A 95 3.88 11.07 -1.40
CA ARG A 95 3.03 12.01 -2.12
C ARG A 95 2.90 11.64 -3.60
N ILE A 96 3.99 11.24 -4.23
CA ILE A 96 3.95 10.83 -5.63
C ILE A 96 3.10 9.57 -5.79
N ALA A 97 3.31 8.60 -4.91
CA ALA A 97 2.55 7.35 -4.98
C ALA A 97 1.05 7.61 -4.80
N GLU A 98 0.69 8.46 -3.83
CA GLU A 98 -0.70 8.78 -3.58
C GLU A 98 -1.33 9.54 -4.75
N ALA A 99 -0.59 10.49 -5.32
CA ALA A 99 -1.10 11.24 -6.45
C ALA A 99 -1.38 10.34 -7.64
N LYS A 100 -0.49 9.39 -7.90
CA LYS A 100 -0.69 8.44 -8.99
C LYS A 100 -1.86 7.51 -8.73
N ALA A 101 -2.01 7.07 -7.48
CA ALA A 101 -3.13 6.20 -7.14
C ALA A 101 -4.46 6.91 -7.34
N LYS A 102 -4.54 8.16 -6.93
CA LYS A 102 -5.77 8.94 -7.13
C LYS A 102 -6.04 9.20 -8.60
N GLU A 103 -4.99 9.49 -9.36
CA GLU A 103 -5.14 9.73 -10.80
C GLU A 103 -5.66 8.49 -11.49
N GLU A 104 -5.13 7.34 -11.16
CA GLU A 104 -5.59 6.09 -11.75
C GLU A 104 -7.00 5.74 -11.31
N CYS A 105 -7.35 6.06 -10.09
CA CYS A 105 -8.69 5.85 -9.57
C CYS A 105 -9.72 6.70 -10.33
N ASP A 106 -9.31 7.88 -10.76
CA ASP A 106 -10.03 8.72 -11.71
C ASP A 106 -11.49 8.99 -11.31
N ASN A 107 -11.69 9.33 -10.05
CA ASN A 107 -13.02 9.63 -9.53
C ASN A 107 -12.86 10.57 -8.36
N SER A 108 -13.68 11.62 -8.29
CA SER A 108 -13.55 12.62 -7.25
C SER A 108 -13.80 12.07 -5.84
N ALA A 109 -14.48 10.93 -5.76
CA ALA A 109 -14.75 10.30 -4.47
C ALA A 109 -13.61 9.39 -4.01
N CYS A 110 -12.58 9.22 -4.83
CA CYS A 110 -11.46 8.37 -4.47
C CYS A 110 -10.68 8.95 -3.30
N ARG A 111 -10.32 8.10 -2.37
CA ARG A 111 -9.50 8.49 -1.23
C ARG A 111 -8.42 7.44 -1.04
N ILE A 112 -7.34 7.87 -0.40
CA ILE A 112 -6.25 6.95 -0.11
C ILE A 112 -6.69 5.98 0.98
N ILE A 113 -6.61 4.70 0.68
CA ILE A 113 -6.91 3.65 1.64
C ILE A 113 -5.67 3.32 2.45
N VAL A 114 -4.55 3.18 1.77
CA VAL A 114 -3.28 2.87 2.41
C VAL A 114 -2.13 3.36 1.55
N SER A 115 -1.10 3.83 2.20
CA SER A 115 0.12 4.24 1.51
C SER A 115 1.31 4.23 2.46
#